data_0945dfc35f2426fcf0c69a8e2d4354ca
#
_entry.id   0945dfc35f2426fcf0c69a8e2d4354ca
#
_cell.length_a   1.000
_cell.length_b   1.000
_cell.length_c   1.000
_cell.angle_alpha   90.00
_cell.angle_beta   90.00
_cell.angle_gamma   90.00
#
_symmetry.space_group_name_H-M   'P 1'
#
loop_
_entity.id
_entity.type
_entity.pdbx_description
1 polymer ?
#
loop_
_entity_poly.entity_id
_entity_poly.type
_entity_poly.pdbx_seq_one_letter_code
_entity_poly.pdbx_strand_id
1 'polypeptide(L)'
;MTAIFGTPVAAVLLAVELLLFELRPRSLLPVALACAVAGFLRPLLFEAGPLFPLQTAAAGTPALASCVIAGLLCGALGAGLTLALYRTEDAFSRLPLHWMWWPAVGGLVVGIGGYFEPRALGVGYDVIGDLLNHRIAIGIALGLLAVKAVIWIAALGSGTSGGVLAPLLMLGAGLGTVLAPWLPGGSPELWALVCMAGVLGSVLGAPLTAIVFAFGLTHDTQALLPLLLTTAVAYGFSVLTMKRSIMTEKIARRGLHIYREYGVDPLERAHVDELMTREVVTIDADLPVADALPRYFGDHTAQRAAHRAYPVVRAGRLVGMLNRTAIVAAHAGDNAGLRCGDLVAGQGDAPAAVLLPALTGRAAAGRMAELSVARLPVVESLATMRIVGIVSLRDLLAPSGHVMHEETRRERLRGAVRAVRGVGQSL
;
A
#
# COMPACT_ATOMS: atom_id res chain seq x y z
N MET A 1 -5.48 17.58 -10.30
CA MET A 1 -5.62 18.08 -8.92
C MET A 1 -4.92 19.39 -8.73
N THR A 2 -3.62 19.50 -8.98
CA THR A 2 -2.86 20.76 -8.84
C THR A 2 -3.45 21.94 -9.64
N ALA A 3 -3.72 21.74 -10.94
CA ALA A 3 -4.25 22.78 -11.80
C ALA A 3 -5.66 23.28 -11.36
N ILE A 4 -6.54 22.35 -10.99
CA ILE A 4 -7.93 22.68 -10.64
C ILE A 4 -8.03 23.24 -9.22
N PHE A 5 -7.43 22.55 -8.25
CA PHE A 5 -7.61 22.85 -6.83
C PHE A 5 -6.49 23.73 -6.24
N GLY A 6 -5.39 23.91 -6.95
CA GLY A 6 -4.25 24.68 -6.42
C GLY A 6 -3.48 24.00 -5.30
N THR A 7 -3.53 22.67 -5.22
CA THR A 7 -2.95 21.89 -4.11
C THR A 7 -1.87 20.93 -4.60
N PRO A 8 -0.65 21.40 -4.95
CA PRO A 8 0.41 20.56 -5.53
C PRO A 8 0.88 19.45 -4.57
N VAL A 9 1.07 19.77 -3.29
CA VAL A 9 1.54 18.80 -2.31
C VAL A 9 0.52 17.67 -2.12
N ALA A 10 -0.78 18.00 -2.00
CA ALA A 10 -1.84 17.00 -1.91
C ALA A 10 -1.94 16.14 -3.17
N ALA A 11 -1.65 16.70 -4.35
CA ALA A 11 -1.65 15.94 -5.60
C ALA A 11 -0.51 14.90 -5.64
N VAL A 12 0.67 15.25 -5.12
CA VAL A 12 1.79 14.31 -4.98
C VAL A 12 1.44 13.19 -4.00
N LEU A 13 0.89 13.54 -2.83
CA LEU A 13 0.45 12.56 -1.83
C LEU A 13 -0.65 11.64 -2.37
N LEU A 14 -1.61 12.19 -3.12
CA LEU A 14 -2.64 11.39 -3.78
C LEU A 14 -2.04 10.35 -4.73
N ALA A 15 -1.04 10.76 -5.50
CA ALA A 15 -0.35 9.84 -6.39
C ALA A 15 0.31 8.69 -5.61
N VAL A 16 0.98 9.00 -4.50
CA VAL A 16 1.64 8.01 -3.64
C VAL A 16 0.64 7.08 -2.96
N GLU A 17 -0.40 7.64 -2.32
CA GLU A 17 -1.34 6.87 -1.51
C GLU A 17 -2.35 6.06 -2.33
N LEU A 18 -2.74 6.53 -3.54
CA LEU A 18 -3.85 5.97 -4.31
C LEU A 18 -3.49 5.42 -5.68
N LEU A 19 -2.43 5.91 -6.32
CA LEU A 19 -2.12 5.56 -7.70
C LEU A 19 -0.87 4.68 -7.80
N LEU A 20 0.20 5.06 -7.12
CA LEU A 20 1.48 4.35 -7.16
C LEU A 20 1.56 3.26 -6.10
N PHE A 21 0.93 3.47 -4.92
CA PHE A 21 1.02 2.62 -3.74
C PHE A 21 2.45 2.38 -3.25
N GLU A 22 3.40 3.19 -3.72
CA GLU A 22 4.82 3.14 -3.34
C GLU A 22 5.37 4.55 -3.08
N LEU A 23 6.35 4.64 -2.18
CA LEU A 23 7.10 5.87 -1.90
C LEU A 23 8.57 5.66 -2.29
N ARG A 24 8.85 5.69 -3.60
CA ARG A 24 10.22 5.55 -4.12
C ARG A 24 10.64 6.80 -4.87
N PRO A 25 11.90 7.26 -4.73
CA PRO A 25 12.38 8.47 -5.41
C PRO A 25 12.15 8.47 -6.92
N ARG A 26 12.31 7.32 -7.58
CA ARG A 26 12.13 7.16 -9.02
C ARG A 26 10.69 7.48 -9.49
N SER A 27 9.70 7.16 -8.66
CA SER A 27 8.28 7.38 -8.98
C SER A 27 7.80 8.74 -8.47
N LEU A 28 8.36 9.21 -7.34
CA LEU A 28 8.00 10.47 -6.71
C LEU A 28 8.47 11.69 -7.50
N LEU A 29 9.72 11.68 -8.00
CA LEU A 29 10.33 12.84 -8.68
C LEU A 29 9.55 13.29 -9.91
N PRO A 30 9.16 12.43 -10.88
CA PRO A 30 8.38 12.86 -12.04
C PRO A 30 7.03 13.48 -11.65
N VAL A 31 6.35 12.90 -10.65
CA VAL A 31 5.04 13.38 -10.17
C VAL A 31 5.21 14.74 -9.49
N ALA A 32 6.23 14.89 -8.62
CA ALA A 32 6.49 16.15 -7.93
C ALA A 32 6.82 17.29 -8.92
N LEU A 33 7.66 17.01 -9.94
CA LEU A 33 7.98 17.97 -10.98
C LEU A 33 6.74 18.38 -11.80
N ALA A 34 5.91 17.40 -12.21
CA ALA A 34 4.68 17.68 -12.95
C ALA A 34 3.70 18.52 -12.09
N CYS A 35 3.56 18.20 -10.81
CA CYS A 35 2.73 18.99 -9.88
C CYS A 35 3.30 20.41 -9.67
N ALA A 36 4.62 20.55 -9.55
CA ALA A 36 5.26 21.86 -9.42
C ALA A 36 5.02 22.72 -10.66
N VAL A 37 5.27 22.20 -11.86
CA VAL A 37 5.03 22.91 -13.12
C VAL A 37 3.56 23.34 -13.24
N ALA A 38 2.62 22.42 -12.97
CA ALA A 38 1.19 22.75 -12.99
C ALA A 38 0.81 23.81 -11.95
N GLY A 39 1.46 23.81 -10.78
CA GLY A 39 1.27 24.82 -9.74
C GLY A 39 1.79 26.20 -10.14
N PHE A 40 2.95 26.27 -10.78
CA PHE A 40 3.51 27.52 -11.30
C PHE A 40 2.71 28.11 -12.46
N LEU A 41 2.13 27.26 -13.31
CA LEU A 41 1.31 27.70 -14.45
C LEU A 41 -0.11 28.10 -14.04
N ARG A 42 -0.61 27.60 -12.90
CA ARG A 42 -1.98 27.86 -12.45
C ARG A 42 -2.34 29.35 -12.34
N PRO A 43 -1.53 30.22 -11.70
CA PRO A 43 -1.85 31.63 -11.57
C PRO A 43 -1.93 32.38 -12.92
N LEU A 44 -1.38 31.82 -14.01
CA LEU A 44 -1.48 32.38 -15.35
C LEU A 44 -2.84 32.13 -16.00
N LEU A 45 -3.56 31.07 -15.55
CA LEU A 45 -4.81 30.61 -16.16
C LEU A 45 -6.02 30.78 -15.24
N PHE A 46 -5.80 30.85 -13.92
CA PHE A 46 -6.83 30.91 -12.90
C PHE A 46 -6.47 31.95 -11.85
N GLU A 47 -7.44 32.36 -11.04
CA GLU A 47 -7.20 33.24 -9.92
C GLU A 47 -6.19 32.70 -8.92
N ALA A 48 -5.32 33.55 -8.39
CA ALA A 48 -4.36 33.21 -7.37
C ALA A 48 -5.05 33.07 -6.01
N GLY A 49 -4.66 32.05 -5.24
CA GLY A 49 -5.17 31.82 -3.88
C GLY A 49 -5.84 30.46 -3.67
N PRO A 50 -6.26 30.17 -2.42
CA PRO A 50 -7.01 28.96 -2.09
C PRO A 50 -8.41 29.00 -2.70
N LEU A 51 -8.95 27.82 -3.03
CA LEU A 51 -10.28 27.70 -3.64
C LEU A 51 -11.40 28.07 -2.65
N PHE A 52 -11.20 27.75 -1.37
CA PHE A 52 -12.14 28.03 -0.28
C PHE A 52 -11.42 28.72 0.88
N PRO A 53 -11.08 30.02 0.77
CA PRO A 53 -10.38 30.71 1.83
C PRO A 53 -11.21 30.67 3.12
N LEU A 54 -10.60 30.17 4.20
CA LEU A 54 -11.25 30.00 5.49
C LEU A 54 -10.28 30.36 6.61
N GLN A 55 -10.82 30.91 7.71
CA GLN A 55 -10.06 31.16 8.93
C GLN A 55 -10.93 30.75 10.11
N THR A 56 -10.58 29.65 10.75
CA THR A 56 -11.26 29.18 11.95
C THR A 56 -10.56 29.68 13.22
N ALA A 57 -11.30 29.78 14.30
CA ALA A 57 -10.72 30.04 15.61
C ALA A 57 -9.90 28.83 16.07
N ALA A 58 -8.87 29.09 16.89
CA ALA A 58 -8.08 28.01 17.48
C ALA A 58 -8.96 27.06 18.30
N ALA A 59 -8.84 25.77 18.01
CA ALA A 59 -9.64 24.74 18.67
C ALA A 59 -9.19 24.56 20.12
N GLY A 60 -10.11 24.71 21.06
CA GLY A 60 -9.87 24.43 22.47
C GLY A 60 -9.94 22.93 22.79
N THR A 61 -9.63 22.57 24.05
CA THR A 61 -9.68 21.18 24.52
C THR A 61 -11.03 20.47 24.27
N PRO A 62 -12.21 21.13 24.43
CA PRO A 62 -13.48 20.50 24.09
C PRO A 62 -13.63 20.14 22.62
N ALA A 63 -13.08 20.96 21.71
CA ALA A 63 -13.11 20.68 20.28
C ALA A 63 -12.36 19.41 19.93
N LEU A 64 -11.27 19.08 20.62
CA LEU A 64 -10.52 17.84 20.38
C LEU A 64 -11.37 16.59 20.66
N ALA A 65 -12.15 16.59 21.75
CA ALA A 65 -13.07 15.50 22.05
C ALA A 65 -14.16 15.38 20.97
N SER A 66 -14.71 16.52 20.53
CA SER A 66 -15.70 16.59 19.46
C SER A 66 -15.15 16.10 18.11
N CYS A 67 -13.85 16.32 17.81
CA CYS A 67 -13.18 15.80 16.62
C CYS A 67 -13.16 14.27 16.58
N VAL A 68 -13.05 13.59 17.73
CA VAL A 68 -13.13 12.12 17.80
C VAL A 68 -14.52 11.64 17.40
N ILE A 69 -15.56 12.28 17.94
CA ILE A 69 -16.97 11.95 17.60
C ILE A 69 -17.23 12.21 16.12
N ALA A 70 -16.82 13.38 15.61
CA ALA A 70 -16.93 13.74 14.21
C ALA A 70 -16.20 12.72 13.33
N GLY A 71 -14.98 12.30 13.72
CA GLY A 71 -14.21 11.29 13.00
C GLY A 71 -14.91 9.93 12.94
N LEU A 72 -15.51 9.46 14.02
CA LEU A 72 -16.28 8.22 14.02
C LEU A 72 -17.51 8.30 13.09
N LEU A 73 -18.22 9.44 13.09
CA LEU A 73 -19.38 9.66 12.22
C LEU A 73 -18.96 9.77 10.75
N CYS A 74 -17.85 10.45 10.45
CA CYS A 74 -17.27 10.50 9.11
C CYS A 74 -16.87 9.11 8.61
N GLY A 75 -16.23 8.31 9.45
CA GLY A 75 -15.88 6.93 9.15
C GLY A 75 -17.11 6.06 8.90
N ALA A 76 -18.17 6.22 9.70
CA ALA A 76 -19.42 5.50 9.54
C ALA A 76 -20.14 5.90 8.22
N LEU A 77 -20.20 7.20 7.91
CA LEU A 77 -20.74 7.69 6.64
C LEU A 77 -19.91 7.13 5.46
N GLY A 78 -18.59 7.20 5.52
CA GLY A 78 -17.70 6.68 4.48
C GLY A 78 -17.88 5.18 4.25
N ALA A 79 -18.00 4.40 5.32
CA ALA A 79 -18.29 2.97 5.25
C ALA A 79 -19.66 2.70 4.64
N GLY A 80 -20.67 3.47 5.04
CA GLY A 80 -22.03 3.39 4.51
C GLY A 80 -22.09 3.69 3.02
N LEU A 81 -21.46 4.78 2.58
CA LEU A 81 -21.39 5.17 1.16
C LEU A 81 -20.70 4.10 0.31
N THR A 82 -19.58 3.58 0.79
CA THR A 82 -18.82 2.53 0.09
C THR A 82 -19.64 1.25 -0.04
N LEU A 83 -20.28 0.81 1.05
CA LEU A 83 -21.13 -0.38 1.06
C LEU A 83 -22.35 -0.20 0.14
N ALA A 84 -23.00 0.97 0.18
CA ALA A 84 -24.12 1.29 -0.67
C ALA A 84 -23.75 1.29 -2.15
N LEU A 85 -22.58 1.87 -2.49
CA LEU A 85 -22.09 1.85 -3.87
C LEU A 85 -21.91 0.42 -4.39
N TYR A 86 -21.24 -0.46 -3.63
CA TYR A 86 -21.03 -1.84 -4.09
C TYR A 86 -22.31 -2.64 -4.18
N ARG A 87 -23.25 -2.44 -3.25
CA ARG A 87 -24.57 -3.06 -3.34
C ARG A 87 -25.34 -2.59 -4.57
N THR A 88 -25.20 -1.31 -4.93
CA THR A 88 -25.82 -0.76 -6.13
C THR A 88 -25.17 -1.31 -7.40
N GLU A 89 -23.84 -1.42 -7.46
CA GLU A 89 -23.14 -2.11 -8.58
C GLU A 89 -23.61 -3.57 -8.72
N ASP A 90 -23.73 -4.30 -7.61
CA ASP A 90 -24.20 -5.67 -7.61
C ASP A 90 -25.69 -5.76 -8.01
N ALA A 91 -26.52 -4.78 -7.66
CA ALA A 91 -27.89 -4.70 -8.09
C ALA A 91 -28.02 -4.46 -9.60
N PHE A 92 -27.25 -3.53 -10.15
CA PHE A 92 -27.19 -3.29 -11.60
C PHE A 92 -26.74 -4.54 -12.37
N SER A 93 -25.75 -5.28 -11.87
CA SER A 93 -25.28 -6.51 -12.51
C SER A 93 -26.33 -7.63 -12.57
N ARG A 94 -27.36 -7.58 -11.71
CA ARG A 94 -28.47 -8.54 -11.66
C ARG A 94 -29.68 -8.12 -12.49
N LEU A 95 -29.68 -6.88 -13.02
CA LEU A 95 -30.77 -6.42 -13.86
C LEU A 95 -30.83 -7.21 -15.17
N PRO A 96 -32.03 -7.63 -15.63
CA PRO A 96 -32.18 -8.32 -16.90
C PRO A 96 -32.11 -7.36 -18.11
N LEU A 97 -31.28 -6.33 -17.99
CA LEU A 97 -31.04 -5.30 -19.01
C LEU A 97 -29.58 -5.39 -19.48
N HIS A 98 -29.38 -5.19 -20.76
CA HIS A 98 -28.01 -5.10 -21.30
C HIS A 98 -27.24 -3.95 -20.62
N TRP A 99 -25.99 -4.12 -20.30
CA TRP A 99 -25.16 -3.16 -19.56
C TRP A 99 -25.15 -1.75 -20.16
N MET A 100 -25.37 -1.63 -21.47
CA MET A 100 -25.45 -0.35 -22.19
C MET A 100 -26.62 0.54 -21.68
N TRP A 101 -27.68 -0.05 -21.11
CA TRP A 101 -28.83 0.67 -20.56
C TRP A 101 -28.65 1.10 -19.09
N TRP A 102 -27.68 0.54 -18.38
CA TRP A 102 -27.47 0.88 -16.97
C TRP A 102 -27.21 2.38 -16.75
N PRO A 103 -26.37 3.08 -17.58
CA PRO A 103 -26.20 4.52 -17.46
C PRO A 103 -27.50 5.31 -17.65
N ALA A 104 -28.40 4.86 -18.49
CA ALA A 104 -29.70 5.53 -18.69
C ALA A 104 -30.57 5.45 -17.41
N VAL A 105 -30.60 4.29 -16.75
CA VAL A 105 -31.29 4.12 -15.45
C VAL A 105 -30.64 4.98 -14.38
N GLY A 106 -29.31 4.97 -14.28
CA GLY A 106 -28.55 5.85 -13.37
C GLY A 106 -28.83 7.33 -13.64
N GLY A 107 -28.81 7.73 -14.92
CA GLY A 107 -29.13 9.09 -15.35
C GLY A 107 -30.56 9.54 -14.99
N LEU A 108 -31.52 8.64 -15.06
CA LEU A 108 -32.92 8.93 -14.62
C LEU A 108 -32.93 9.25 -13.11
N VAL A 109 -32.24 8.46 -12.29
CA VAL A 109 -32.14 8.73 -10.83
C VAL A 109 -31.47 10.08 -10.58
N VAL A 110 -30.38 10.39 -11.30
CA VAL A 110 -29.70 11.69 -11.22
C VAL A 110 -30.65 12.84 -11.63
N GLY A 111 -31.44 12.67 -12.70
CA GLY A 111 -32.37 13.67 -13.16
C GLY A 111 -33.50 13.94 -12.14
N ILE A 112 -34.08 12.88 -11.57
CA ILE A 112 -35.10 12.99 -10.52
C ILE A 112 -34.51 13.68 -9.28
N GLY A 113 -33.32 13.25 -8.80
CA GLY A 113 -32.65 13.88 -7.65
C GLY A 113 -32.33 15.35 -7.89
N GLY A 114 -31.86 15.69 -9.10
CA GLY A 114 -31.61 17.07 -9.51
C GLY A 114 -32.85 17.94 -9.65
N TYR A 115 -34.00 17.36 -9.92
CA TYR A 115 -35.29 18.08 -9.92
C TYR A 115 -35.68 18.51 -8.49
N PHE A 116 -35.47 17.64 -7.50
CA PHE A 116 -35.77 17.97 -6.10
C PHE A 116 -34.73 18.87 -5.45
N GLU A 117 -33.44 18.67 -5.76
CA GLU A 117 -32.35 19.45 -5.21
C GLU A 117 -31.36 19.82 -6.34
N PRO A 118 -31.61 20.90 -7.08
CA PRO A 118 -30.74 21.31 -8.20
C PRO A 118 -29.29 21.58 -7.79
N ARG A 119 -29.05 22.02 -6.55
CA ARG A 119 -27.72 22.28 -6.00
C ARG A 119 -26.88 21.00 -5.83
N ALA A 120 -27.52 19.82 -5.82
CA ALA A 120 -26.82 18.55 -5.77
C ALA A 120 -26.19 18.15 -7.11
N LEU A 121 -26.57 18.79 -8.22
CA LEU A 121 -25.99 18.52 -9.54
C LEU A 121 -24.62 19.15 -9.71
N GLY A 122 -23.86 18.63 -10.67
CA GLY A 122 -22.54 19.15 -11.04
C GLY A 122 -21.46 18.91 -9.96
N VAL A 123 -20.37 19.66 -10.05
CA VAL A 123 -19.22 19.58 -9.13
C VAL A 123 -19.55 20.27 -7.81
N GLY A 124 -20.30 21.39 -7.84
CA GLY A 124 -20.85 22.08 -6.67
C GLY A 124 -19.80 22.80 -5.83
N TYR A 125 -18.80 23.42 -6.44
CA TYR A 125 -17.78 24.17 -5.66
C TYR A 125 -18.38 25.36 -4.92
N ASP A 126 -19.36 26.05 -5.51
CA ASP A 126 -20.14 27.10 -4.89
C ASP A 126 -20.88 26.59 -3.63
N VAL A 127 -21.53 25.44 -3.76
CA VAL A 127 -22.23 24.78 -2.64
C VAL A 127 -21.27 24.34 -1.54
N ILE A 128 -20.09 23.79 -1.90
CA ILE A 128 -19.07 23.42 -0.92
C ILE A 128 -18.59 24.68 -0.18
N GLY A 129 -18.33 25.77 -0.91
CA GLY A 129 -17.97 27.06 -0.32
C GLY A 129 -19.04 27.59 0.64
N ASP A 130 -20.31 27.50 0.27
CA ASP A 130 -21.42 27.93 1.12
C ASP A 130 -21.61 27.03 2.36
N LEU A 131 -21.36 25.74 2.26
CA LEU A 131 -21.35 24.81 3.41
C LEU A 131 -20.20 25.13 4.36
N LEU A 132 -18.98 25.34 3.85
CA LEU A 132 -17.81 25.69 4.64
C LEU A 132 -17.96 27.03 5.36
N ASN A 133 -18.60 28.01 4.73
CA ASN A 133 -18.89 29.32 5.32
C ASN A 133 -20.20 29.39 6.10
N HIS A 134 -20.84 28.25 6.39
CA HIS A 134 -22.08 28.16 7.15
C HIS A 134 -23.25 29.02 6.61
N ARG A 135 -23.32 29.17 5.27
CA ARG A 135 -24.36 29.95 4.58
C ARG A 135 -25.60 29.12 4.24
N ILE A 136 -25.57 27.80 4.45
CA ILE A 136 -26.67 26.88 4.15
C ILE A 136 -27.34 26.45 5.45
N ALA A 137 -28.67 26.57 5.52
CA ALA A 137 -29.43 26.11 6.67
C ALA A 137 -29.33 24.58 6.83
N ILE A 138 -29.34 24.07 8.06
CA ILE A 138 -29.16 22.66 8.41
C ILE A 138 -30.14 21.74 7.68
N GLY A 139 -31.42 22.14 7.56
CA GLY A 139 -32.44 21.35 6.86
C GLY A 139 -32.10 21.18 5.38
N ILE A 140 -31.62 22.23 4.73
CA ILE A 140 -31.19 22.19 3.32
C ILE A 140 -29.90 21.35 3.19
N ALA A 141 -28.94 21.49 4.12
CA ALA A 141 -27.71 20.70 4.13
C ALA A 141 -28.00 19.20 4.26
N LEU A 142 -28.97 18.81 5.10
CA LEU A 142 -29.41 17.42 5.25
C LEU A 142 -30.06 16.87 3.97
N GLY A 143 -30.94 17.65 3.33
CA GLY A 143 -31.56 17.29 2.05
C GLY A 143 -30.50 17.12 0.95
N LEU A 144 -29.57 18.08 0.85
CA LEU A 144 -28.46 18.06 -0.08
C LEU A 144 -27.57 16.82 0.12
N LEU A 145 -27.22 16.51 1.37
CA LEU A 145 -26.43 15.31 1.72
C LEU A 145 -27.13 14.03 1.26
N ALA A 146 -28.41 13.88 1.58
CA ALA A 146 -29.19 12.70 1.20
C ALA A 146 -29.32 12.56 -0.33
N VAL A 147 -29.73 13.63 -1.03
CA VAL A 147 -29.89 13.61 -2.49
C VAL A 147 -28.55 13.38 -3.18
N LYS A 148 -27.48 14.10 -2.76
CA LYS A 148 -26.14 13.92 -3.34
C LYS A 148 -25.63 12.50 -3.17
N ALA A 149 -25.82 11.89 -1.99
CA ALA A 149 -25.42 10.51 -1.75
C ALA A 149 -26.14 9.55 -2.71
N VAL A 150 -27.45 9.68 -2.85
CA VAL A 150 -28.26 8.81 -3.72
C VAL A 150 -27.88 8.95 -5.18
N ILE A 151 -27.83 10.18 -5.72
CA ILE A 151 -27.52 10.40 -7.14
C ILE A 151 -26.07 10.00 -7.47
N TRP A 152 -25.13 10.23 -6.55
CA TRP A 152 -23.72 9.84 -6.74
C TRP A 152 -23.55 8.33 -6.74
N ILE A 153 -24.18 7.62 -5.78
CA ILE A 153 -24.15 6.15 -5.71
C ILE A 153 -24.82 5.54 -6.95
N ALA A 154 -25.97 6.08 -7.38
CA ALA A 154 -26.66 5.58 -8.56
C ALA A 154 -25.86 5.82 -9.85
N ALA A 155 -25.26 7.00 -10.00
CA ALA A 155 -24.41 7.32 -11.14
C ALA A 155 -23.20 6.37 -11.24
N LEU A 156 -22.40 6.25 -10.18
CA LEU A 156 -21.23 5.37 -10.19
C LEU A 156 -21.61 3.89 -10.26
N GLY A 157 -22.65 3.48 -9.55
CA GLY A 157 -23.15 2.10 -9.52
C GLY A 157 -23.71 1.63 -10.87
N SER A 158 -24.23 2.56 -11.68
CA SER A 158 -24.69 2.27 -13.06
C SER A 158 -23.56 2.07 -14.07
N GLY A 159 -22.28 2.14 -13.64
CA GLY A 159 -21.12 1.94 -14.50
C GLY A 159 -20.69 3.21 -15.24
N THR A 160 -21.28 4.39 -14.95
CA THR A 160 -20.78 5.64 -15.51
C THR A 160 -19.44 6.02 -14.90
N SER A 161 -18.55 6.58 -15.73
CA SER A 161 -17.33 7.20 -15.24
C SER A 161 -17.65 8.53 -14.62
N GLY A 162 -17.36 8.70 -13.32
CA GLY A 162 -17.63 9.93 -12.58
C GLY A 162 -16.54 10.27 -11.57
N GLY A 163 -16.49 11.56 -11.17
CA GLY A 163 -15.58 12.04 -10.14
C GLY A 163 -15.97 11.54 -8.74
N VAL A 164 -14.99 11.21 -7.93
CA VAL A 164 -15.20 10.78 -6.54
C VAL A 164 -14.89 11.91 -5.56
N LEU A 165 -13.91 12.77 -5.87
CA LEU A 165 -13.41 13.79 -4.95
C LEU A 165 -14.47 14.83 -4.58
N ALA A 166 -15.02 15.56 -5.56
CA ALA A 166 -15.93 16.66 -5.28
C ALA A 166 -17.25 16.22 -4.59
N PRO A 167 -17.89 15.11 -4.97
CA PRO A 167 -19.02 14.59 -4.21
C PRO A 167 -18.69 14.27 -2.75
N LEU A 168 -17.53 13.68 -2.48
CA LEU A 168 -17.12 13.38 -1.11
C LEU A 168 -16.82 14.64 -0.30
N LEU A 169 -16.25 15.68 -0.91
CA LEU A 169 -16.08 16.98 -0.25
C LEU A 169 -17.42 17.57 0.16
N MET A 170 -18.42 17.57 -0.76
CA MET A 170 -19.75 18.08 -0.48
C MET A 170 -20.46 17.27 0.61
N LEU A 171 -20.40 15.94 0.55
CA LEU A 171 -20.99 15.04 1.55
C LEU A 171 -20.36 15.23 2.93
N GLY A 172 -19.01 15.38 2.99
CA GLY A 172 -18.30 15.62 4.23
C GLY A 172 -18.61 17.00 4.81
N ALA A 173 -18.57 18.07 4.01
CA ALA A 173 -18.91 19.42 4.44
C ALA A 173 -20.38 19.48 4.92
N GLY A 174 -21.31 18.85 4.17
CA GLY A 174 -22.71 18.77 4.56
C GLY A 174 -22.91 18.05 5.89
N LEU A 175 -22.20 16.94 6.11
CA LEU A 175 -22.24 16.25 7.41
C LEU A 175 -21.76 17.17 8.54
N GLY A 176 -20.65 17.88 8.35
CA GLY A 176 -20.10 18.80 9.35
C GLY A 176 -21.07 19.96 9.65
N THR A 177 -21.71 20.54 8.64
CA THR A 177 -22.76 21.57 8.82
C THR A 177 -23.93 21.05 9.64
N VAL A 178 -24.37 19.82 9.39
CA VAL A 178 -25.46 19.18 10.15
C VAL A 178 -25.05 18.90 11.58
N LEU A 179 -23.82 18.50 11.85
CA LEU A 179 -23.31 18.16 13.19
C LEU A 179 -22.91 19.39 14.01
N ALA A 180 -22.63 20.54 13.39
CA ALA A 180 -22.12 21.73 14.03
C ALA A 180 -22.87 22.15 15.33
N PRO A 181 -24.21 22.10 15.41
CA PRO A 181 -24.91 22.50 16.64
C PRO A 181 -24.68 21.60 17.85
N TRP A 182 -24.29 20.34 17.61
CA TRP A 182 -24.11 19.34 18.68
C TRP A 182 -22.65 19.13 19.09
N LEU A 183 -21.71 19.74 18.34
CA LEU A 183 -20.27 19.58 18.60
C LEU A 183 -19.70 20.82 19.30
N PRO A 184 -19.42 20.77 20.61
CA PRO A 184 -18.91 21.91 21.35
C PRO A 184 -17.44 22.18 21.06
N GLY A 185 -17.02 23.44 21.29
CA GLY A 185 -15.62 23.85 21.32
C GLY A 185 -14.99 24.23 20.00
N GLY A 186 -15.74 24.25 18.90
CA GLY A 186 -15.28 24.70 17.59
C GLY A 186 -16.31 25.58 16.87
N SER A 187 -15.90 26.30 15.85
CA SER A 187 -16.82 27.06 14.99
C SER A 187 -17.54 26.13 14.01
N PRO A 188 -18.73 26.50 13.50
CA PRO A 188 -19.44 25.71 12.51
C PRO A 188 -18.61 25.43 11.25
N GLU A 189 -17.79 26.38 10.84
CA GLU A 189 -16.88 26.28 9.69
C GLU A 189 -15.81 25.20 9.92
N LEU A 190 -15.31 25.10 11.18
CA LEU A 190 -14.35 24.05 11.54
C LEU A 190 -14.95 22.67 11.36
N TRP A 191 -16.22 22.47 11.82
CA TRP A 191 -16.89 21.15 11.71
C TRP A 191 -17.14 20.77 10.26
N ALA A 192 -17.52 21.70 9.40
CA ALA A 192 -17.67 21.46 7.96
C ALA A 192 -16.32 21.05 7.33
N LEU A 193 -15.23 21.74 7.67
CA LEU A 193 -13.89 21.49 7.14
C LEU A 193 -13.34 20.13 7.60
N VAL A 194 -13.39 19.80 8.89
CA VAL A 194 -12.82 18.56 9.41
C VAL A 194 -13.62 17.33 8.97
N CYS A 195 -14.95 17.45 8.84
CA CYS A 195 -15.78 16.37 8.30
C CYS A 195 -15.56 16.18 6.79
N MET A 196 -15.32 17.27 6.04
CA MET A 196 -14.95 17.21 4.62
C MET A 196 -13.69 16.34 4.43
N ALA A 197 -12.64 16.59 5.20
CA ALA A 197 -11.40 15.80 5.15
C ALA A 197 -11.61 14.38 5.69
N GLY A 198 -12.34 14.21 6.79
CA GLY A 198 -12.60 12.92 7.41
C GLY A 198 -13.35 11.94 6.50
N VAL A 199 -14.40 12.39 5.81
CA VAL A 199 -15.14 11.56 4.83
C VAL A 199 -14.26 11.24 3.64
N LEU A 200 -13.52 12.21 3.11
CA LEU A 200 -12.61 12.01 1.98
C LEU A 200 -11.55 10.95 2.32
N GLY A 201 -10.85 11.11 3.45
CA GLY A 201 -9.79 10.21 3.90
C GLY A 201 -10.28 8.80 4.21
N SER A 202 -11.47 8.67 4.79
CA SER A 202 -12.07 7.38 5.13
C SER A 202 -12.51 6.58 3.90
N VAL A 203 -13.13 7.22 2.92
CA VAL A 203 -13.63 6.58 1.69
C VAL A 203 -12.51 6.22 0.74
N LEU A 204 -11.58 7.15 0.49
CA LEU A 204 -10.44 6.92 -0.40
C LEU A 204 -9.40 5.98 0.21
N GLY A 205 -9.28 5.96 1.53
CA GLY A 205 -8.21 5.26 2.23
C GLY A 205 -6.86 5.99 2.13
N ALA A 206 -6.88 7.32 2.04
CA ALA A 206 -5.74 8.22 1.86
C ALA A 206 -5.82 9.38 2.87
N PRO A 207 -5.51 9.14 4.16
CA PRO A 207 -5.68 10.12 5.22
C PRO A 207 -4.73 11.31 5.07
N LEU A 208 -3.46 11.10 4.73
CA LEU A 208 -2.49 12.19 4.58
C LEU A 208 -2.87 13.12 3.42
N THR A 209 -3.28 12.52 2.30
CA THR A 209 -3.81 13.30 1.16
C THR A 209 -5.01 14.14 1.57
N ALA A 210 -5.97 13.57 2.31
CA ALA A 210 -7.18 14.29 2.70
C ALA A 210 -6.87 15.50 3.61
N ILE A 211 -5.97 15.36 4.58
CA ILE A 211 -5.54 16.43 5.48
C ILE A 211 -4.87 17.56 4.69
N VAL A 212 -3.84 17.21 3.90
CA VAL A 212 -3.06 18.21 3.13
C VAL A 212 -3.93 18.83 2.03
N PHE A 213 -4.91 18.10 1.50
CA PHE A 213 -5.84 18.63 0.52
C PHE A 213 -6.79 19.65 1.13
N ALA A 214 -7.43 19.32 2.26
CA ALA A 214 -8.30 20.27 2.97
C ALA A 214 -7.54 21.54 3.39
N PHE A 215 -6.34 21.38 3.93
CA PHE A 215 -5.45 22.50 4.24
C PHE A 215 -5.13 23.33 2.98
N GLY A 216 -4.75 22.68 1.88
CA GLY A 216 -4.41 23.37 0.62
C GLY A 216 -5.59 24.09 -0.03
N LEU A 217 -6.83 23.62 0.22
CA LEU A 217 -8.04 24.27 -0.26
C LEU A 217 -8.41 25.53 0.52
N THR A 218 -8.06 25.60 1.82
CA THR A 218 -8.50 26.66 2.73
C THR A 218 -7.39 27.57 3.21
N HIS A 219 -6.16 27.09 3.27
CA HIS A 219 -4.99 27.74 3.89
C HIS A 219 -5.18 28.07 5.38
N ASP A 220 -6.06 27.31 6.06
CA ASP A 220 -6.33 27.50 7.49
C ASP A 220 -5.37 26.66 8.34
N THR A 221 -4.38 27.33 8.93
CA THR A 221 -3.38 26.68 9.81
C THR A 221 -3.93 26.26 11.16
N GLN A 222 -4.98 26.94 11.66
CA GLN A 222 -5.59 26.62 12.96
C GLN A 222 -6.35 25.30 12.93
N ALA A 223 -6.84 24.91 11.76
CA ALA A 223 -7.56 23.66 11.57
C ALA A 223 -6.67 22.43 11.43
N LEU A 224 -5.34 22.55 11.32
CA LEU A 224 -4.44 21.41 11.05
C LEU A 224 -4.54 20.29 12.09
N LEU A 225 -4.54 20.63 13.38
CA LEU A 225 -4.63 19.64 14.46
C LEU A 225 -6.01 18.94 14.50
N PRO A 226 -7.14 19.68 14.44
CA PRO A 226 -8.46 19.09 14.24
C PRO A 226 -8.58 18.22 12.99
N LEU A 227 -8.05 18.64 11.85
CA LEU A 227 -8.02 17.88 10.60
C LEU A 227 -7.27 16.55 10.78
N LEU A 228 -6.09 16.59 11.40
CA LEU A 228 -5.28 15.41 11.67
C LEU A 228 -6.05 14.40 12.53
N LEU A 229 -6.61 14.86 13.66
CA LEU A 229 -7.32 14.00 14.62
C LEU A 229 -8.58 13.38 14.00
N THR A 230 -9.46 14.21 13.42
CA THR A 230 -10.72 13.76 12.82
C THR A 230 -10.48 12.78 11.68
N THR A 231 -9.54 13.08 10.79
CA THR A 231 -9.23 12.23 9.64
C THR A 231 -8.56 10.91 10.07
N ALA A 232 -7.66 10.96 11.07
CA ALA A 232 -7.04 9.76 11.60
C ALA A 232 -8.07 8.81 12.24
N VAL A 233 -9.00 9.34 13.02
CA VAL A 233 -10.09 8.56 13.63
C VAL A 233 -11.03 8.00 12.56
N ALA A 234 -11.43 8.80 11.57
CA ALA A 234 -12.29 8.38 10.47
C ALA A 234 -11.65 7.27 9.64
N TYR A 235 -10.37 7.41 9.31
CA TYR A 235 -9.60 6.39 8.60
C TYR A 235 -9.42 5.12 9.45
N GLY A 236 -9.10 5.26 10.74
CA GLY A 236 -8.99 4.15 11.67
C GLY A 236 -10.29 3.34 11.75
N PHE A 237 -11.45 4.03 11.83
CA PHE A 237 -12.77 3.39 11.77
C PHE A 237 -12.96 2.60 10.47
N SER A 238 -12.62 3.20 9.33
CA SER A 238 -12.74 2.53 8.03
C SER A 238 -11.83 1.29 7.95
N VAL A 239 -10.60 1.37 8.39
CA VAL A 239 -9.65 0.22 8.41
C VAL A 239 -10.16 -0.92 9.29
N LEU A 240 -10.81 -0.61 10.40
CA LEU A 240 -11.37 -1.63 11.30
C LEU A 240 -12.67 -2.25 10.78
N THR A 241 -13.50 -1.48 10.06
CA THR A 241 -14.83 -1.92 9.62
C THR A 241 -14.86 -2.46 8.21
N MET A 242 -14.01 -1.93 7.32
CA MET A 242 -13.96 -2.29 5.90
C MET A 242 -12.69 -3.06 5.57
N LYS A 243 -12.78 -4.02 4.66
CA LYS A 243 -11.61 -4.76 4.18
C LYS A 243 -10.78 -3.95 3.19
N ARG A 244 -11.42 -3.05 2.43
CA ARG A 244 -10.82 -2.33 1.29
C ARG A 244 -11.47 -0.96 1.12
N SER A 245 -10.73 -0.01 0.54
CA SER A 245 -11.27 1.30 0.17
C SER A 245 -12.04 1.22 -1.15
N ILE A 246 -12.81 2.26 -1.47
CA ILE A 246 -13.57 2.37 -2.72
C ILE A 246 -12.68 2.19 -3.97
N MET A 247 -11.43 2.64 -3.91
CA MET A 247 -10.50 2.56 -5.04
C MET A 247 -9.88 1.17 -5.20
N THR A 248 -9.59 0.48 -4.09
CA THR A 248 -8.89 -0.81 -4.10
C THR A 248 -9.82 -2.00 -4.33
N GLU A 249 -11.10 -1.86 -4.02
CA GLU A 249 -12.09 -2.93 -4.21
C GLU A 249 -12.28 -3.28 -5.69
N LYS A 250 -12.41 -2.28 -6.58
CA LYS A 250 -12.54 -2.53 -8.04
C LYS A 250 -11.36 -3.30 -8.63
N ILE A 251 -10.16 -3.01 -8.16
CA ILE A 251 -8.93 -3.71 -8.60
C ILE A 251 -8.92 -5.15 -8.08
N ALA A 252 -9.31 -5.31 -6.82
CA ALA A 252 -9.38 -6.63 -6.20
C ALA A 252 -10.48 -7.53 -6.78
N ARG A 253 -11.63 -6.98 -7.19
CA ARG A 253 -12.69 -7.72 -7.91
C ARG A 253 -12.21 -8.24 -9.28
N ARG A 254 -11.18 -7.62 -9.87
CA ARG A 254 -10.50 -8.09 -11.09
C ARG A 254 -9.42 -9.15 -10.82
N GLY A 255 -9.28 -9.64 -9.58
CA GLY A 255 -8.29 -10.65 -9.19
C GLY A 255 -6.87 -10.10 -9.00
N LEU A 256 -6.68 -8.77 -9.04
CA LEU A 256 -5.39 -8.15 -8.83
C LEU A 256 -5.19 -7.80 -7.36
N HIS A 257 -4.06 -8.18 -6.80
CA HIS A 257 -3.66 -7.82 -5.44
C HIS A 257 -2.79 -6.57 -5.46
N ILE A 258 -3.17 -5.57 -4.67
CA ILE A 258 -2.38 -4.36 -4.49
C ILE A 258 -1.56 -4.53 -3.22
N TYR A 259 -0.25 -4.53 -3.36
CA TYR A 259 0.69 -4.44 -2.25
C TYR A 259 1.00 -2.95 -2.02
N ARG A 260 0.75 -2.47 -0.81
CA ARG A 260 1.17 -1.12 -0.39
C ARG A 260 2.59 -1.20 0.13
N GLU A 261 3.55 -0.83 -0.68
CA GLU A 261 4.96 -0.78 -0.29
C GLU A 261 5.32 0.59 0.29
N TYR A 262 4.88 0.86 1.51
CA TYR A 262 5.38 2.00 2.30
C TYR A 262 6.58 1.62 3.18
N GLY A 263 6.92 0.33 3.24
CA GLY A 263 8.07 -0.21 3.95
C GLY A 263 9.24 -0.50 3.02
N VAL A 264 10.45 -0.39 3.54
CA VAL A 264 11.65 -0.89 2.85
C VAL A 264 11.56 -2.42 2.83
N ASP A 265 11.78 -3.02 1.65
CA ASP A 265 11.85 -4.47 1.50
C ASP A 265 12.82 -5.06 2.57
N PRO A 266 12.40 -6.04 3.37
CA PRO A 266 13.28 -6.66 4.37
C PRO A 266 14.61 -7.12 3.78
N LEU A 267 14.64 -7.56 2.52
CA LEU A 267 15.85 -7.96 1.82
C LEU A 267 16.72 -6.78 1.37
N GLU A 268 16.18 -5.57 1.25
CA GLU A 268 16.99 -4.37 1.01
C GLU A 268 17.68 -3.87 2.29
N ARG A 269 17.13 -4.20 3.47
CA ARG A 269 17.67 -3.81 4.77
C ARG A 269 18.69 -4.82 5.30
N ALA A 270 18.44 -6.11 5.09
CA ALA A 270 19.33 -7.18 5.55
C ALA A 270 20.52 -7.33 4.60
N HIS A 271 21.72 -7.42 5.19
CA HIS A 271 22.94 -7.69 4.45
C HIS A 271 23.28 -9.17 4.45
N VAL A 272 24.08 -9.59 3.48
CA VAL A 272 24.51 -10.98 3.30
C VAL A 272 25.19 -11.54 4.54
N ASP A 273 25.99 -10.74 5.24
CA ASP A 273 26.67 -11.15 6.49
C ASP A 273 25.73 -11.44 7.66
N GLU A 274 24.53 -10.85 7.66
CA GLU A 274 23.47 -11.10 8.63
C GLU A 274 22.66 -12.36 8.28
N LEU A 275 22.53 -12.65 6.98
CA LEU A 275 21.71 -13.75 6.46
C LEU A 275 22.47 -15.05 6.28
N MET A 276 23.80 -14.99 6.12
CA MET A 276 24.61 -16.15 5.78
C MET A 276 24.77 -17.13 6.95
N THR A 277 24.81 -18.40 6.63
CA THR A 277 25.29 -19.44 7.54
C THR A 277 26.84 -19.39 7.56
N ARG A 278 27.44 -19.16 8.74
CA ARG A 278 28.89 -18.98 8.91
C ARG A 278 29.63 -20.30 9.03
N GLU A 279 29.01 -21.31 9.62
CA GLU A 279 29.57 -22.66 9.72
C GLU A 279 29.42 -23.41 8.42
N VAL A 280 30.37 -23.28 7.52
CA VAL A 280 30.30 -23.85 6.17
C VAL A 280 31.14 -25.13 6.13
N VAL A 281 30.51 -26.24 5.82
CA VAL A 281 31.19 -27.50 5.51
C VAL A 281 31.77 -27.40 4.09
N THR A 282 33.05 -27.52 3.96
CA THR A 282 33.78 -27.44 2.67
C THR A 282 34.38 -28.76 2.27
N ILE A 283 34.60 -28.95 0.99
CA ILE A 283 35.32 -30.12 0.42
C ILE A 283 36.71 -29.65 0.00
N ASP A 284 37.74 -30.40 0.34
CA ASP A 284 39.08 -30.13 -0.15
C ASP A 284 39.15 -30.40 -1.66
N ALA A 285 39.73 -29.48 -2.40
CA ALA A 285 39.91 -29.60 -3.85
C ALA A 285 40.74 -30.81 -4.27
N ASP A 286 41.69 -31.21 -3.41
CA ASP A 286 42.59 -32.32 -3.67
C ASP A 286 42.02 -33.69 -3.26
N LEU A 287 40.83 -33.71 -2.65
CA LEU A 287 40.14 -34.96 -2.28
C LEU A 287 39.69 -35.72 -3.53
N PRO A 288 39.98 -37.06 -3.65
CA PRO A 288 39.45 -37.87 -4.74
C PRO A 288 37.92 -37.94 -4.74
N VAL A 289 37.29 -37.96 -5.93
CA VAL A 289 35.87 -38.07 -6.11
C VAL A 289 35.28 -39.31 -5.46
N ALA A 290 36.01 -40.43 -5.53
CA ALA A 290 35.62 -41.72 -4.92
C ALA A 290 35.42 -41.59 -3.38
N ASP A 291 36.26 -40.81 -2.71
CA ASP A 291 36.18 -40.60 -1.24
C ASP A 291 35.15 -39.51 -0.87
N ALA A 292 34.98 -38.53 -1.72
CA ALA A 292 34.08 -37.40 -1.47
C ALA A 292 32.59 -37.84 -1.55
N LEU A 293 32.25 -38.73 -2.44
CA LEU A 293 30.86 -39.16 -2.64
C LEU A 293 30.26 -39.80 -1.37
N PRO A 294 30.83 -40.87 -0.77
CA PRO A 294 30.28 -41.48 0.44
C PRO A 294 30.38 -40.55 1.66
N ARG A 295 31.39 -39.70 1.74
CA ARG A 295 31.63 -38.82 2.89
C ARG A 295 30.71 -37.63 2.99
N TYR A 296 30.34 -37.01 1.86
CA TYR A 296 29.56 -35.77 1.82
C TYR A 296 28.16 -35.94 1.22
N PHE A 297 27.95 -36.92 0.34
CA PHE A 297 26.73 -37.11 -0.42
C PHE A 297 26.06 -38.49 -0.20
N GLY A 298 26.65 -39.38 0.64
CA GLY A 298 26.09 -40.68 0.99
C GLY A 298 24.82 -40.55 1.83
N ASP A 299 24.03 -41.63 1.89
CA ASP A 299 22.82 -41.73 2.72
C ASP A 299 23.20 -41.85 4.21
N HIS A 300 23.50 -40.74 4.84
CA HIS A 300 23.70 -40.69 6.28
C HIS A 300 22.34 -40.49 6.95
N THR A 301 21.72 -41.63 7.32
CA THR A 301 20.63 -41.67 8.27
C THR A 301 21.10 -41.06 9.59
N ALA A 302 20.48 -39.97 10.03
CA ALA A 302 20.27 -39.48 11.38
C ALA A 302 21.07 -38.30 11.94
N GLN A 303 22.22 -37.84 11.43
CA GLN A 303 22.94 -36.79 12.18
C GLN A 303 23.58 -35.63 11.39
N ARG A 304 23.65 -35.69 10.06
CA ARG A 304 24.06 -34.51 9.24
C ARG A 304 23.14 -34.38 8.05
N ALA A 305 22.40 -33.29 7.97
CA ALA A 305 21.58 -32.98 6.79
C ALA A 305 22.51 -32.97 5.56
N ALA A 306 22.40 -33.95 4.67
CA ALA A 306 23.15 -34.01 3.45
C ALA A 306 22.79 -32.78 2.59
N HIS A 307 23.76 -31.89 2.40
CA HIS A 307 23.54 -30.73 1.53
C HIS A 307 23.66 -31.19 0.07
N ARG A 308 22.85 -30.56 -0.80
CA ARG A 308 22.86 -30.85 -2.25
C ARG A 308 24.09 -30.31 -2.98
N ALA A 309 24.81 -29.38 -2.38
CA ALA A 309 26.01 -28.76 -2.92
C ALA A 309 26.91 -28.28 -1.80
N TYR A 310 28.22 -28.37 -2.01
CA TYR A 310 29.26 -27.94 -1.08
C TYR A 310 30.27 -27.05 -1.77
N PRO A 311 30.82 -26.02 -1.10
CA PRO A 311 31.96 -25.28 -1.60
C PRO A 311 33.22 -26.15 -1.62
N VAL A 312 33.98 -26.07 -2.70
CA VAL A 312 35.27 -26.70 -2.86
C VAL A 312 36.36 -25.65 -2.60
N VAL A 313 37.31 -25.97 -1.70
CA VAL A 313 38.35 -25.04 -1.32
C VAL A 313 39.73 -25.69 -1.56
N ARG A 314 40.72 -24.86 -1.95
CA ARG A 314 42.13 -25.21 -2.03
C ARG A 314 42.96 -24.22 -1.23
N ALA A 315 43.66 -24.67 -0.23
CA ALA A 315 44.41 -23.82 0.71
C ALA A 315 43.56 -22.66 1.29
N GLY A 316 42.31 -22.93 1.65
CA GLY A 316 41.37 -21.97 2.23
C GLY A 316 40.69 -21.01 1.22
N ARG A 317 41.03 -21.08 -0.07
CA ARG A 317 40.44 -20.28 -1.14
C ARG A 317 39.36 -21.06 -1.86
N LEU A 318 38.23 -20.44 -2.12
CA LEU A 318 37.15 -21.03 -2.87
C LEU A 318 37.56 -21.26 -4.32
N VAL A 319 37.38 -22.49 -4.79
CA VAL A 319 37.58 -22.90 -6.19
C VAL A 319 36.24 -22.90 -6.92
N GLY A 320 35.15 -23.31 -6.25
CA GLY A 320 33.83 -23.31 -6.79
C GLY A 320 32.83 -24.13 -5.97
N MET A 321 31.68 -24.48 -6.54
CA MET A 321 30.62 -25.26 -5.89
C MET A 321 30.48 -26.63 -6.57
N LEU A 322 30.53 -27.69 -5.76
CA LEU A 322 30.31 -29.06 -6.24
C LEU A 322 28.90 -29.53 -5.81
N ASN A 323 28.09 -29.90 -6.78
CA ASN A 323 26.76 -30.40 -6.55
C ASN A 323 26.72 -31.96 -6.64
N ARG A 324 25.65 -32.56 -6.05
CA ARG A 324 25.48 -34.03 -6.04
C ARG A 324 25.42 -34.62 -7.46
N THR A 325 24.81 -33.91 -8.41
CA THR A 325 24.65 -34.42 -9.78
C THR A 325 26.01 -34.54 -10.47
N ALA A 326 26.89 -33.55 -10.31
CA ALA A 326 28.21 -33.54 -10.94
C ALA A 326 29.11 -34.65 -10.37
N ILE A 327 29.10 -34.85 -9.03
CA ILE A 327 29.93 -35.86 -8.40
C ILE A 327 29.44 -37.29 -8.71
N VAL A 328 28.12 -37.50 -8.77
CA VAL A 328 27.54 -38.81 -9.14
C VAL A 328 27.85 -39.13 -10.60
N ALA A 329 27.72 -38.15 -11.50
CA ALA A 329 28.06 -38.33 -12.92
C ALA A 329 29.54 -38.67 -13.10
N ALA A 330 30.44 -38.00 -12.36
CA ALA A 330 31.87 -38.27 -12.42
C ALA A 330 32.23 -39.65 -11.86
N HIS A 331 31.54 -40.08 -10.81
CA HIS A 331 31.75 -41.41 -10.19
C HIS A 331 31.22 -42.57 -11.07
N ALA A 332 30.14 -42.34 -11.82
CA ALA A 332 29.57 -43.31 -12.75
C ALA A 332 30.38 -43.44 -14.07
N GLY A 333 31.16 -42.44 -14.42
CA GLY A 333 32.09 -42.46 -15.53
C GLY A 333 33.45 -43.02 -15.12
N ASP A 334 34.37 -43.26 -16.10
CA ASP A 334 35.70 -43.79 -15.84
C ASP A 334 36.66 -42.74 -15.17
N ASN A 335 36.07 -41.79 -14.44
CA ASN A 335 36.71 -40.61 -13.85
C ASN A 335 36.91 -40.73 -12.32
N ALA A 336 36.90 -41.94 -11.76
CA ALA A 336 37.04 -42.18 -10.31
C ALA A 336 38.37 -41.68 -9.70
N GLY A 337 39.37 -41.46 -10.54
CA GLY A 337 40.67 -40.90 -10.13
C GLY A 337 40.77 -39.35 -10.12
N LEU A 338 39.71 -38.64 -10.62
CA LEU A 338 39.71 -37.19 -10.61
C LEU A 338 39.56 -36.62 -9.20
N ARG A 339 40.16 -35.45 -8.97
CA ARG A 339 40.01 -34.70 -7.73
C ARG A 339 38.73 -33.80 -7.80
N CYS A 340 38.20 -33.50 -6.66
CA CYS A 340 37.02 -32.62 -6.57
C CYS A 340 37.23 -31.25 -7.19
N GLY A 341 38.47 -30.73 -7.09
CA GLY A 341 38.86 -29.47 -7.72
C GLY A 341 38.83 -29.48 -9.25
N ASP A 342 39.15 -30.62 -9.86
CA ASP A 342 39.19 -30.76 -11.32
C ASP A 342 37.75 -30.75 -11.91
N LEU A 343 36.80 -31.32 -11.18
CA LEU A 343 35.37 -31.28 -11.55
C LEU A 343 34.79 -29.87 -11.56
N VAL A 344 35.25 -29.04 -10.67
CA VAL A 344 34.79 -27.66 -10.54
C VAL A 344 35.46 -26.75 -11.54
N ALA A 345 36.77 -26.90 -11.80
CA ALA A 345 37.55 -26.17 -12.78
C ALA A 345 37.06 -26.41 -14.21
N GLY A 346 36.51 -27.59 -14.50
CA GLY A 346 35.91 -27.94 -15.82
C GLY A 346 34.53 -27.29 -16.13
N GLN A 347 33.97 -26.59 -15.17
CA GLN A 347 32.65 -25.93 -15.35
C GLN A 347 32.73 -24.52 -15.97
N GLY A 348 33.90 -24.08 -16.45
CA GLY A 348 34.13 -22.83 -17.17
C GLY A 348 34.77 -21.73 -16.33
N ASP A 349 35.45 -20.81 -17.01
CA ASP A 349 36.11 -19.61 -16.46
C ASP A 349 35.14 -18.52 -15.96
N ALA A 350 33.88 -18.85 -15.68
CA ALA A 350 33.00 -17.87 -15.06
C ALA A 350 33.57 -17.52 -13.67
N PRO A 351 33.82 -16.24 -13.38
CA PRO A 351 34.22 -15.82 -12.06
C PRO A 351 33.25 -16.44 -11.08
N ALA A 352 33.78 -17.24 -10.14
CA ALA A 352 32.98 -18.05 -9.25
C ALA A 352 31.79 -17.23 -8.79
N ALA A 353 30.59 -17.77 -8.96
CA ALA A 353 29.35 -17.11 -8.58
C ALA A 353 29.37 -16.93 -7.06
N VAL A 354 29.89 -15.81 -6.58
CA VAL A 354 30.11 -15.51 -5.16
C VAL A 354 29.34 -14.27 -4.74
N LEU A 355 29.09 -14.19 -3.44
CA LEU A 355 28.52 -13.01 -2.79
C LEU A 355 29.60 -12.39 -1.87
N LEU A 356 29.47 -11.08 -1.66
CA LEU A 356 30.26 -10.36 -0.66
C LEU A 356 29.39 -10.04 0.56
N PRO A 357 29.96 -10.00 1.78
CA PRO A 357 29.21 -9.73 3.01
C PRO A 357 28.40 -8.43 3.01
N ALA A 358 28.92 -7.39 2.36
CA ALA A 358 28.30 -6.07 2.28
C ALA A 358 27.15 -5.95 1.27
N LEU A 359 26.88 -6.98 0.49
CA LEU A 359 25.73 -6.97 -0.44
C LEU A 359 24.41 -7.10 0.32
N THR A 360 23.35 -6.47 -0.21
CA THR A 360 22.01 -6.64 0.34
C THR A 360 21.43 -8.01 -0.01
N GLY A 361 20.53 -8.52 0.82
CA GLY A 361 19.80 -9.76 0.54
C GLY A 361 19.09 -9.73 -0.80
N ARG A 362 18.58 -8.55 -1.22
CA ARG A 362 17.95 -8.34 -2.53
C ARG A 362 18.94 -8.52 -3.69
N ALA A 363 20.13 -7.99 -3.57
CA ALA A 363 21.19 -8.19 -4.56
C ALA A 363 21.61 -9.66 -4.64
N ALA A 364 21.68 -10.34 -3.48
CA ALA A 364 21.95 -11.78 -3.43
C ALA A 364 20.84 -12.60 -4.11
N ALA A 365 19.55 -12.27 -3.86
CA ALA A 365 18.42 -12.91 -4.51
C ALA A 365 18.44 -12.72 -6.04
N GLY A 366 18.73 -11.50 -6.51
CA GLY A 366 18.88 -11.19 -7.93
C GLY A 366 19.99 -12.03 -8.57
N ARG A 367 21.17 -12.13 -7.91
CA ARG A 367 22.29 -12.91 -8.39
C ARG A 367 21.99 -14.41 -8.45
N MET A 368 21.26 -14.96 -7.46
CA MET A 368 20.82 -16.35 -7.49
C MET A 368 19.83 -16.62 -8.63
N ALA A 369 18.92 -15.68 -8.91
CA ALA A 369 17.96 -15.79 -10.02
C ALA A 369 18.65 -15.75 -11.38
N GLU A 370 19.58 -14.80 -11.59
CA GLU A 370 20.37 -14.69 -12.84
C GLU A 370 21.14 -15.98 -13.15
N LEU A 371 21.74 -16.58 -12.11
CA LEU A 371 22.55 -17.80 -12.24
C LEU A 371 21.71 -19.08 -12.15
N SER A 372 20.40 -18.99 -11.88
CA SER A 372 19.49 -20.12 -11.67
C SER A 372 19.99 -21.09 -10.59
N VAL A 373 20.60 -20.56 -9.50
CA VAL A 373 21.14 -21.35 -8.40
C VAL A 373 20.41 -21.06 -7.10
N ALA A 374 20.27 -22.10 -6.26
CA ALA A 374 19.57 -22.01 -4.97
C ALA A 374 20.50 -21.63 -3.80
N ARG A 375 21.81 -21.52 -4.04
CA ARG A 375 22.83 -21.22 -3.01
C ARG A 375 24.03 -20.55 -3.66
N LEU A 376 24.63 -19.61 -2.92
CA LEU A 376 25.89 -18.98 -3.31
C LEU A 376 26.84 -18.90 -2.11
N PRO A 377 28.11 -19.18 -2.30
CA PRO A 377 29.14 -18.99 -1.28
C PRO A 377 29.41 -17.50 -1.09
N VAL A 378 29.70 -17.13 0.14
CA VAL A 378 30.10 -15.78 0.53
C VAL A 378 31.59 -15.77 0.78
N VAL A 379 32.31 -14.85 0.11
CA VAL A 379 33.74 -14.69 0.26
C VAL A 379 34.07 -13.34 0.87
N GLU A 380 35.16 -13.27 1.63
CA GLU A 380 35.62 -12.06 2.29
C GLU A 380 35.90 -10.93 1.28
N SER A 381 36.57 -11.27 0.19
CA SER A 381 36.85 -10.38 -0.93
C SER A 381 37.07 -11.17 -2.22
N LEU A 382 36.91 -10.53 -3.37
CA LEU A 382 37.21 -11.14 -4.67
C LEU A 382 38.72 -11.42 -4.86
N ALA A 383 39.59 -10.73 -4.14
CA ALA A 383 41.05 -10.93 -4.21
C ALA A 383 41.52 -12.16 -3.39
N THR A 384 40.98 -12.32 -2.18
CA THR A 384 41.35 -13.42 -1.30
C THR A 384 40.60 -14.70 -1.62
N MET A 385 39.34 -14.60 -2.12
CA MET A 385 38.39 -15.72 -2.33
C MET A 385 38.28 -16.63 -1.08
N ARG A 386 38.54 -16.09 0.09
CA ARG A 386 38.38 -16.82 1.34
C ARG A 386 36.93 -16.92 1.69
N ILE A 387 36.42 -18.14 1.88
CA ILE A 387 35.05 -18.39 2.23
C ILE A 387 34.75 -17.96 3.68
N VAL A 388 33.68 -17.19 3.88
CA VAL A 388 33.23 -16.72 5.20
C VAL A 388 31.78 -17.13 5.52
N GLY A 389 31.05 -17.63 4.53
CA GLY A 389 29.68 -18.08 4.70
C GLY A 389 29.06 -18.68 3.45
N ILE A 390 27.82 -19.07 3.55
CA ILE A 390 26.98 -19.51 2.44
C ILE A 390 25.57 -18.95 2.64
N VAL A 391 24.92 -18.50 1.56
CA VAL A 391 23.53 -18.06 1.56
C VAL A 391 22.72 -18.98 0.68
N SER A 392 21.57 -19.41 1.18
CA SER A 392 20.57 -20.18 0.44
C SER A 392 19.29 -19.40 0.25
N LEU A 393 18.42 -19.86 -0.66
CA LEU A 393 17.07 -19.28 -0.83
C LEU A 393 16.26 -19.29 0.49
N ARG A 394 16.47 -20.30 1.36
CA ARG A 394 15.81 -20.35 2.67
C ARG A 394 16.24 -19.21 3.58
N ASP A 395 17.51 -18.84 3.56
CA ASP A 395 18.04 -17.74 4.37
C ASP A 395 17.49 -16.40 3.90
N LEU A 396 17.28 -16.24 2.59
CA LEU A 396 16.63 -15.06 2.02
C LEU A 396 15.12 -14.97 2.33
N LEU A 397 14.45 -16.09 2.59
CA LEU A 397 13.04 -16.11 2.99
C LEU A 397 12.82 -15.83 4.48
N ALA A 398 13.84 -16.02 5.32
CA ALA A 398 13.74 -15.85 6.78
C ALA A 398 13.28 -14.44 7.20
N PRO A 399 13.80 -13.32 6.65
CA PRO A 399 13.33 -11.98 6.98
C PRO A 399 11.85 -11.74 6.63
N SER A 400 11.38 -12.34 5.54
CA SER A 400 9.96 -12.23 5.12
C SER A 400 9.01 -12.98 6.07
N GLY A 401 9.48 -14.02 6.75
CA GLY A 401 8.70 -14.79 7.72
C GLY A 401 8.28 -13.95 8.93
N HIS A 402 9.12 -13.05 9.41
CA HIS A 402 8.79 -12.15 10.52
C HIS A 402 7.68 -11.15 10.15
N VAL A 403 7.74 -10.57 8.94
CA VAL A 403 6.71 -9.65 8.42
C VAL A 403 5.37 -10.38 8.27
N MET A 404 5.38 -11.61 7.76
CA MET A 404 4.19 -12.43 7.57
C MET A 404 3.54 -12.84 8.90
N HIS A 405 4.34 -13.08 9.95
CA HIS A 405 3.84 -13.32 11.30
C HIS A 405 3.18 -12.09 11.92
N GLU A 406 3.71 -10.89 11.70
CA GLU A 406 3.08 -9.66 12.15
C GLU A 406 1.77 -9.37 11.41
N GLU A 407 1.70 -9.60 10.10
CA GLU A 407 0.48 -9.45 9.31
C GLU A 407 -0.60 -10.44 9.76
N THR A 408 -0.25 -11.71 9.97
CA THR A 408 -1.16 -12.74 10.48
C THR A 408 -1.67 -12.41 11.89
N ARG A 409 -0.83 -11.80 12.73
CA ARG A 409 -1.23 -11.33 14.06
C ARG A 409 -2.22 -10.17 13.98
N ARG A 410 -2.05 -9.24 13.04
CA ARG A 410 -2.99 -8.14 12.75
C ARG A 410 -4.33 -8.67 12.22
N GLU A 411 -4.31 -9.70 11.37
CA GLU A 411 -5.53 -10.35 10.88
C GLU A 411 -6.30 -11.08 11.99
N ARG A 412 -5.61 -11.73 12.93
CA ARG A 412 -6.23 -12.35 14.12
C ARG A 412 -6.89 -11.32 15.03
N LEU A 413 -6.28 -10.16 15.24
CA LEU A 413 -6.90 -9.06 15.98
C LEU A 413 -8.16 -8.53 15.28
N ARG A 414 -8.13 -8.41 13.95
CA ARG A 414 -9.32 -8.07 13.14
C ARG A 414 -10.41 -9.14 13.23
N GLY A 415 -10.05 -10.42 13.29
CA GLY A 415 -10.97 -11.55 13.49
C GLY A 415 -11.63 -11.51 14.87
N ALA A 416 -10.88 -11.22 15.93
CA ALA A 416 -11.39 -11.12 17.30
C ALA A 416 -12.39 -9.95 17.46
N VAL A 417 -12.09 -8.79 16.87
CA VAL A 417 -13.02 -7.63 16.84
C VAL A 417 -14.33 -7.96 16.09
N ARG A 418 -14.28 -8.83 15.07
CA ARG A 418 -15.48 -9.31 14.37
C ARG A 418 -16.29 -10.31 15.18
N ALA A 419 -15.63 -11.21 15.92
CA ALA A 419 -16.30 -12.20 16.77
C ALA A 419 -17.10 -11.50 17.88
N VAL A 420 -16.56 -10.43 18.46
CA VAL A 420 -17.27 -9.60 19.47
C VAL A 420 -18.48 -8.89 18.85
N ARG A 421 -18.45 -8.50 17.56
CA ARG A 421 -19.61 -7.92 16.85
C ARG A 421 -20.67 -8.95 16.48
N GLY A 422 -20.29 -10.20 16.19
CA GLY A 422 -21.24 -11.28 15.88
C GLY A 422 -22.10 -11.70 17.07
N VAL A 423 -21.58 -11.57 18.28
CA VAL A 423 -22.31 -11.87 19.53
C VAL A 423 -23.34 -10.79 19.88
N GLY A 424 -23.16 -9.53 19.41
CA GLY A 424 -24.10 -8.44 19.64
C GLY A 424 -25.28 -8.38 18.66
N GLN A 425 -25.35 -9.25 17.65
CA GLN A 425 -26.47 -9.35 16.71
C GLN A 425 -27.37 -10.56 16.94
N SER A 426 -27.10 -11.35 17.97
CA SER A 426 -27.90 -12.52 18.38
C SER A 426 -28.53 -12.36 19.79
N LEU A 427 -28.61 -11.15 20.28
CA LEU A 427 -29.42 -10.70 21.41
C LEU A 427 -30.32 -9.55 20.90
#